data_b4d6fd34252f2ee7ca45d6b052d74831
#
_entry.id   b4d6fd34252f2ee7ca45d6b052d74831
#
_cell.length_a   1.000
_cell.length_b   1.000
_cell.length_c   1.000
_cell.angle_alpha   90.00
_cell.angle_beta   90.00
_cell.angle_gamma   90.00
#
_symmetry.space_group_name_H-M   'P 1'
#
loop_
_entity.id
_entity.type
_entity.pdbx_description
1 polymer ?
#
loop_
_entity_poly.entity_id
_entity_poly.type
_entity_poly.pdbx_seq_one_letter_code
_entity_poly.pdbx_strand_id
1 'polypeptide(L)'
;MKTIMGREVLDTLDELVDPRWTAVIVVDVQNDFCHVDGHFAKFGKDVARMAPAVKKMVEFVGKAQALGMRTIFLRQASLPDARMDSPAWLRFKTRDGKAPDYTKPGTWGYEFVDGLTVQKTDWVVEKFRPDGFVGTNLDHILRTQGIQSVIILGTVTEGCVESTVRSASYHDYYVVVLEDAVATPNALLHEGSLNFFRARYPIHRCDTVLAAIQTAKQKALT
;
A
#
# COMPACT_ATOMS: atom_id res chain seq x y z
N MET A 1 -17.09 -15.00 -11.88
CA MET A 1 -15.90 -15.86 -12.10
C MET A 1 -16.02 -16.52 -13.48
N LYS A 2 -14.90 -16.74 -14.12
CA LYS A 2 -14.86 -17.52 -15.38
C LYS A 2 -13.96 -18.74 -15.19
N THR A 3 -14.19 -19.78 -16.02
CA THR A 3 -13.37 -20.98 -15.98
C THR A 3 -12.27 -20.91 -17.06
N ILE A 4 -11.02 -21.06 -16.64
CA ILE A 4 -9.86 -21.13 -17.52
C ILE A 4 -9.10 -22.45 -17.21
N MET A 5 -8.97 -23.33 -18.20
CA MET A 5 -8.31 -24.62 -18.05
C MET A 5 -8.83 -25.44 -16.84
N GLY A 6 -10.14 -25.40 -16.61
CA GLY A 6 -10.79 -26.13 -15.50
C GLY A 6 -10.66 -25.47 -14.13
N ARG A 7 -10.10 -24.27 -14.01
CA ARG A 7 -9.97 -23.52 -12.76
C ARG A 7 -10.89 -22.29 -12.79
N GLU A 8 -11.56 -22.04 -11.68
CA GLU A 8 -12.30 -20.80 -11.50
C GLU A 8 -11.35 -19.64 -11.22
N VAL A 9 -11.51 -18.53 -11.95
CA VAL A 9 -10.71 -17.31 -11.80
C VAL A 9 -11.61 -16.10 -11.61
N LEU A 10 -11.18 -15.15 -10.78
CA LEU A 10 -11.83 -13.85 -10.62
C LEU A 10 -11.56 -13.01 -11.88
N ASP A 11 -12.60 -12.45 -12.48
CA ASP A 11 -12.50 -11.78 -13.78
C ASP A 11 -13.02 -10.34 -13.76
N THR A 12 -14.09 -10.08 -13.04
CA THR A 12 -14.69 -8.72 -12.94
C THR A 12 -14.16 -7.95 -11.76
N LEU A 13 -14.25 -6.61 -11.82
CA LEU A 13 -13.82 -5.77 -10.69
C LEU A 13 -14.59 -6.12 -9.40
N ASP A 14 -15.90 -6.34 -9.47
CA ASP A 14 -16.72 -6.74 -8.32
C ASP A 14 -16.19 -8.02 -7.65
N GLU A 15 -15.71 -8.97 -8.45
CA GLU A 15 -15.12 -10.21 -7.93
C GLU A 15 -13.74 -9.97 -7.29
N LEU A 16 -12.93 -9.12 -7.94
CA LEU A 16 -11.57 -8.77 -7.46
C LEU A 16 -11.58 -7.95 -6.16
N VAL A 17 -12.70 -7.27 -5.83
CA VAL A 17 -12.80 -6.41 -4.64
C VAL A 17 -13.84 -6.90 -3.63
N ASP A 18 -14.30 -8.13 -3.75
CA ASP A 18 -15.29 -8.72 -2.85
C ASP A 18 -14.72 -8.84 -1.42
N PRO A 19 -15.38 -8.25 -0.40
CA PRO A 19 -14.89 -8.25 0.98
C PRO A 19 -14.65 -9.64 1.58
N ARG A 20 -15.23 -10.69 1.02
CA ARG A 20 -15.07 -12.06 1.52
C ARG A 20 -13.64 -12.57 1.40
N TRP A 21 -12.92 -12.16 0.36
CA TRP A 21 -11.56 -12.63 0.07
C TRP A 21 -10.59 -11.52 -0.36
N THR A 22 -10.95 -10.26 -0.13
CA THR A 22 -10.10 -9.13 -0.50
C THR A 22 -9.65 -8.35 0.74
N ALA A 23 -8.40 -7.93 0.76
CA ALA A 23 -7.86 -7.00 1.75
C ALA A 23 -7.36 -5.71 1.10
N VAL A 24 -7.46 -4.61 1.84
CA VAL A 24 -6.83 -3.32 1.49
C VAL A 24 -5.45 -3.28 2.13
N ILE A 25 -4.42 -3.02 1.33
CA ILE A 25 -3.03 -2.85 1.79
C ILE A 25 -2.65 -1.38 1.67
N VAL A 26 -2.41 -0.73 2.81
CA VAL A 26 -2.03 0.67 2.94
C VAL A 26 -0.52 0.74 3.14
N VAL A 27 0.20 1.24 2.14
CA VAL A 27 1.67 1.18 2.10
C VAL A 27 2.27 2.49 2.59
N ASP A 28 2.92 2.48 3.77
CA ASP A 28 3.80 3.55 4.29
C ASP A 28 3.22 4.97 4.23
N VAL A 29 1.94 5.14 4.53
CA VAL A 29 1.31 6.48 4.57
C VAL A 29 1.64 7.13 5.92
N GLN A 30 2.95 7.38 6.14
CA GLN A 30 3.55 7.88 7.38
C GLN A 30 3.96 9.35 7.26
N ASN A 31 4.04 10.04 8.39
CA ASN A 31 4.36 11.48 8.43
C ASN A 31 5.72 11.80 7.78
N ASP A 32 6.75 10.98 8.00
CA ASP A 32 8.07 11.20 7.40
C ASP A 32 8.08 11.18 5.86
N PHE A 33 7.12 10.48 5.25
CA PHE A 33 7.01 10.42 3.80
C PHE A 33 6.01 11.39 3.21
N CYS A 34 4.95 11.74 3.95
CA CYS A 34 3.79 12.43 3.40
C CYS A 34 3.62 13.88 3.89
N HIS A 35 4.18 14.23 5.06
CA HIS A 35 3.93 15.52 5.69
C HIS A 35 5.01 16.55 5.33
N VAL A 36 4.61 17.83 5.26
CA VAL A 36 5.53 18.95 4.94
C VAL A 36 6.63 19.16 5.98
N ASP A 37 6.46 18.69 7.21
CA ASP A 37 7.47 18.68 8.26
C ASP A 37 8.17 17.33 8.41
N GLY A 38 7.86 16.38 7.54
CA GLY A 38 8.44 15.03 7.54
C GLY A 38 9.84 14.98 6.96
N HIS A 39 10.46 13.81 7.04
CA HIS A 39 11.82 13.56 6.56
C HIS A 39 11.97 13.90 5.07
N PHE A 40 11.04 13.49 4.22
CA PHE A 40 11.14 13.75 2.77
C PHE A 40 11.19 15.24 2.46
N ALA A 41 10.34 16.04 3.10
CA ALA A 41 10.34 17.50 2.91
C ALA A 41 11.65 18.14 3.40
N LYS A 42 12.17 17.73 4.56
CA LYS A 42 13.46 18.20 5.11
C LYS A 42 14.64 17.92 4.19
N PHE A 43 14.53 16.89 3.34
CA PHE A 43 15.53 16.55 2.32
C PHE A 43 15.16 17.06 0.92
N GLY A 44 14.35 18.11 0.83
CA GLY A 44 14.04 18.82 -0.41
C GLY A 44 13.15 18.04 -1.39
N LYS A 45 12.41 17.03 -0.92
CA LYS A 45 11.42 16.33 -1.76
C LYS A 45 10.14 17.14 -1.83
N ASP A 46 9.54 17.21 -3.01
CA ASP A 46 8.26 17.87 -3.23
C ASP A 46 7.09 17.03 -2.70
N VAL A 47 6.93 17.01 -1.38
CA VAL A 47 5.81 16.29 -0.74
C VAL A 47 4.46 16.97 -0.96
N ALA A 48 4.44 18.28 -1.27
CA ALA A 48 3.22 19.03 -1.50
C ALA A 48 2.40 18.47 -2.67
N ARG A 49 3.07 17.98 -3.71
CA ARG A 49 2.41 17.31 -4.83
C ARG A 49 1.70 16.01 -4.45
N MET A 50 2.08 15.38 -3.33
CA MET A 50 1.47 14.14 -2.87
C MET A 50 0.17 14.39 -2.09
N ALA A 51 -0.04 15.59 -1.55
CA ALA A 51 -1.14 15.92 -0.66
C ALA A 51 -2.54 15.55 -1.20
N PRO A 52 -2.88 15.79 -2.49
CA PRO A 52 -4.18 15.36 -3.02
C PRO A 52 -4.40 13.85 -2.98
N ALA A 53 -3.36 13.07 -3.30
CA ALA A 53 -3.44 11.61 -3.25
C ALA A 53 -3.47 11.10 -1.80
N VAL A 54 -2.71 11.69 -0.89
CA VAL A 54 -2.75 11.35 0.55
C VAL A 54 -4.15 11.58 1.11
N LYS A 55 -4.81 12.69 0.76
CA LYS A 55 -6.21 12.92 1.13
C LYS A 55 -7.14 11.80 0.61
N LYS A 56 -6.94 11.39 -0.64
CA LYS A 56 -7.68 10.26 -1.24
C LYS A 56 -7.42 8.93 -0.51
N MET A 57 -6.18 8.66 -0.10
CA MET A 57 -5.83 7.48 0.69
C MET A 57 -6.63 7.45 2.01
N VAL A 58 -6.63 8.54 2.76
CA VAL A 58 -7.38 8.67 4.02
C VAL A 58 -8.88 8.46 3.80
N GLU A 59 -9.47 9.15 2.82
CA GLU A 59 -10.89 9.03 2.49
C GLU A 59 -11.27 7.60 2.06
N PHE A 60 -10.45 6.98 1.21
CA PHE A 60 -10.69 5.61 0.72
C PHE A 60 -10.65 4.61 1.87
N VAL A 61 -9.60 4.65 2.70
CA VAL A 61 -9.41 3.71 3.81
C VAL A 61 -10.60 3.79 4.77
N GLY A 62 -11.00 5.00 5.20
CA GLY A 62 -12.15 5.17 6.10
C GLY A 62 -13.46 4.59 5.51
N LYS A 63 -13.71 4.81 4.21
CA LYS A 63 -14.90 4.26 3.54
C LYS A 63 -14.82 2.74 3.37
N ALA A 64 -13.65 2.20 3.03
CA ALA A 64 -13.44 0.77 2.89
C ALA A 64 -13.63 0.04 4.23
N GLN A 65 -13.09 0.59 5.33
CA GLN A 65 -13.32 0.09 6.69
C GLN A 65 -14.81 0.09 7.05
N ALA A 66 -15.52 1.18 6.75
CA ALA A 66 -16.98 1.27 6.98
C ALA A 66 -17.78 0.23 6.17
N LEU A 67 -17.27 -0.18 5.01
CA LEU A 67 -17.84 -1.26 4.19
C LEU A 67 -17.46 -2.66 4.70
N GLY A 68 -16.61 -2.77 5.72
CA GLY A 68 -16.18 -4.02 6.33
C GLY A 68 -14.99 -4.68 5.63
N MET A 69 -14.24 -3.92 4.85
CA MET A 69 -13.00 -4.43 4.26
C MET A 69 -11.95 -4.69 5.34
N ARG A 70 -11.23 -5.82 5.22
CA ARG A 70 -10.03 -6.06 6.01
C ARG A 70 -8.93 -5.10 5.56
N THR A 71 -8.31 -4.40 6.50
CA THR A 71 -7.27 -3.43 6.19
C THR A 71 -5.96 -3.84 6.86
N ILE A 72 -4.87 -3.78 6.09
CA ILE A 72 -3.52 -4.09 6.55
C ILE A 72 -2.65 -2.87 6.27
N PHE A 73 -2.10 -2.28 7.31
CA PHE A 73 -1.20 -1.14 7.23
C PHE A 73 0.24 -1.63 7.22
N LEU A 74 0.97 -1.34 6.17
CA LEU A 74 2.42 -1.51 6.15
C LEU A 74 3.06 -0.26 6.76
N ARG A 75 4.03 -0.46 7.62
CA ARG A 75 4.74 0.59 8.33
C ARG A 75 6.23 0.40 8.17
N GLN A 76 6.89 1.28 7.43
CA GLN A 76 8.35 1.27 7.31
C GLN A 76 8.97 1.66 8.65
N ALA A 77 9.99 0.93 9.07
CA ALA A 77 10.75 1.21 10.28
C ALA A 77 12.25 1.29 10.01
N SER A 78 12.93 2.18 10.74
CA SER A 78 14.39 2.21 10.86
C SER A 78 14.76 2.06 12.32
N LEU A 79 15.39 0.94 12.68
CA LEU A 79 15.77 0.69 14.07
C LEU A 79 17.06 1.43 14.45
N PRO A 80 17.25 1.76 15.75
CA PRO A 80 18.49 2.33 16.24
C PRO A 80 19.69 1.46 15.87
N ASP A 81 20.86 2.09 15.71
CA ASP A 81 22.15 1.43 15.43
C ASP A 81 22.15 0.57 14.15
N ALA A 82 21.25 0.88 13.22
CA ALA A 82 21.12 0.19 11.95
C ALA A 82 20.93 -1.34 12.08
N ARG A 83 20.33 -1.81 13.19
CA ARG A 83 20.22 -3.25 13.50
C ARG A 83 19.53 -4.10 12.46
N MET A 84 18.66 -3.50 11.63
CA MET A 84 18.00 -4.17 10.52
C MET A 84 18.56 -3.75 9.16
N ASP A 85 19.64 -2.98 9.12
CA ASP A 85 20.20 -2.45 7.89
C ASP A 85 21.52 -3.17 7.55
N SER A 86 21.56 -3.86 6.42
CA SER A 86 22.81 -4.38 5.86
C SER A 86 23.68 -3.24 5.30
N PRO A 87 25.00 -3.44 5.12
CA PRO A 87 25.84 -2.44 4.46
C PRO A 87 25.33 -2.01 3.09
N ALA A 88 24.78 -2.96 2.31
CA ALA A 88 24.21 -2.66 1.00
C ALA A 88 22.96 -1.77 1.12
N TRP A 89 22.10 -2.04 2.12
CA TRP A 89 20.91 -1.24 2.37
C TRP A 89 21.26 0.15 2.92
N LEU A 90 22.22 0.24 3.81
CA LEU A 90 22.75 1.54 4.29
C LEU A 90 23.29 2.38 3.13
N ARG A 91 24.09 1.80 2.23
CA ARG A 91 24.56 2.47 1.03
C ARG A 91 23.40 3.01 0.18
N PHE A 92 22.32 2.25 0.03
CA PHE A 92 21.13 2.70 -0.69
C PHE A 92 20.42 3.85 0.04
N LYS A 93 20.18 3.73 1.35
CA LYS A 93 19.49 4.75 2.16
C LYS A 93 20.24 6.07 2.23
N THR A 94 21.58 6.02 2.28
CA THR A 94 22.45 7.19 2.41
C THR A 94 22.98 7.73 1.09
N ARG A 95 22.55 7.14 -0.02
CA ARG A 95 22.84 7.66 -1.35
C ARG A 95 22.44 9.14 -1.42
N ASP A 96 23.26 9.95 -2.04
CA ASP A 96 23.08 11.40 -2.17
C ASP A 96 23.20 12.17 -0.84
N GLY A 97 23.99 11.66 0.12
CA GLY A 97 24.26 12.33 1.40
C GLY A 97 23.09 12.37 2.38
N LYS A 98 22.04 11.56 2.15
CA LYS A 98 20.87 11.50 3.04
C LYS A 98 21.18 10.75 4.33
N ALA A 99 20.64 11.24 5.43
CA ALA A 99 20.65 10.50 6.68
C ALA A 99 19.70 9.30 6.60
N PRO A 100 20.12 8.12 7.10
CA PRO A 100 19.25 6.93 7.14
C PRO A 100 18.18 7.00 8.23
N ASP A 101 18.01 8.14 8.84
CA ASP A 101 17.37 8.37 10.13
C ASP A 101 15.93 8.86 9.96
N TYR A 102 15.06 7.99 9.41
CA TYR A 102 13.65 8.25 9.18
C TYR A 102 12.78 7.09 9.69
N THR A 103 11.52 7.36 9.91
CA THR A 103 10.52 6.39 10.39
C THR A 103 11.00 5.57 11.60
N LYS A 104 11.61 6.26 12.59
CA LYS A 104 12.06 5.61 13.83
C LYS A 104 10.86 5.32 14.75
N PRO A 105 10.72 4.09 15.25
CA PRO A 105 9.68 3.76 16.21
C PRO A 105 9.65 4.74 17.40
N GLY A 106 8.44 5.18 17.78
CA GLY A 106 8.24 6.14 18.85
C GLY A 106 8.43 7.61 18.47
N THR A 107 8.71 7.93 17.20
CA THR A 107 8.74 9.30 16.70
C THR A 107 7.47 9.64 15.93
N TRP A 108 7.13 10.93 15.88
CA TRP A 108 6.00 11.43 15.07
C TRP A 108 6.13 11.05 13.59
N GLY A 109 7.34 11.04 13.04
CA GLY A 109 7.59 10.67 11.64
C GLY A 109 7.24 9.22 11.31
N TYR A 110 7.32 8.33 12.30
CA TYR A 110 6.95 6.92 12.20
C TYR A 110 5.44 6.70 12.18
N GLU A 111 4.66 7.60 12.79
CA GLU A 111 3.21 7.45 12.86
C GLU A 111 2.55 7.68 11.49
N PHE A 112 1.39 7.09 11.30
CA PHE A 112 0.57 7.33 10.11
C PHE A 112 0.08 8.79 10.10
N VAL A 113 -0.21 9.30 8.91
CA VAL A 113 -0.73 10.66 8.76
C VAL A 113 -2.08 10.83 9.47
N ASP A 114 -2.38 12.05 9.86
CA ASP A 114 -3.66 12.40 10.49
C ASP A 114 -4.84 11.97 9.62
N GLY A 115 -5.87 11.42 10.27
CA GLY A 115 -7.07 10.90 9.62
C GLY A 115 -6.99 9.44 9.21
N LEU A 116 -5.80 8.83 9.12
CA LEU A 116 -5.68 7.37 9.02
C LEU A 116 -5.84 6.73 10.40
N THR A 117 -6.92 5.96 10.57
CA THR A 117 -7.22 5.28 11.84
C THR A 117 -7.04 3.77 11.67
N VAL A 118 -6.16 3.20 12.48
CA VAL A 118 -6.02 1.74 12.62
C VAL A 118 -7.10 1.26 13.59
N GLN A 119 -8.03 0.46 13.09
CA GLN A 119 -9.09 -0.14 13.90
C GLN A 119 -8.60 -1.41 14.62
N LYS A 120 -9.33 -1.87 15.63
CA LYS A 120 -8.96 -3.10 16.39
C LYS A 120 -8.93 -4.35 15.51
N THR A 121 -9.66 -4.33 14.41
CA THR A 121 -9.75 -5.44 13.45
C THR A 121 -8.68 -5.39 12.36
N ASP A 122 -7.94 -4.29 12.29
CA ASP A 122 -6.89 -4.09 11.29
C ASP A 122 -5.56 -4.70 11.75
N TRP A 123 -4.70 -4.92 10.77
CA TRP A 123 -3.33 -5.39 11.02
C TRP A 123 -2.35 -4.27 10.74
N VAL A 124 -1.28 -4.20 11.54
CA VAL A 124 -0.10 -3.38 11.27
C VAL A 124 1.08 -4.31 11.07
N VAL A 125 1.70 -4.25 9.92
CA VAL A 125 2.88 -5.04 9.57
C VAL A 125 4.08 -4.10 9.46
N GLU A 126 5.02 -4.23 10.37
CA GLU A 126 6.27 -3.49 10.32
C GLU A 126 7.22 -4.13 9.29
N LYS A 127 7.87 -3.30 8.49
CA LYS A 127 8.83 -3.74 7.48
C LYS A 127 10.09 -2.89 7.46
N PHE A 128 11.19 -3.47 7.00
CA PHE A 128 12.52 -2.88 6.96
C PHE A 128 13.07 -2.75 5.54
N ARG A 129 12.28 -3.08 4.55
CA ARG A 129 12.59 -3.02 3.12
C ARG A 129 11.41 -2.42 2.35
N PRO A 130 11.60 -1.93 1.13
CA PRO A 130 10.49 -1.38 0.33
C PRO A 130 9.33 -2.35 0.16
N ASP A 131 9.62 -3.59 -0.09
CA ASP A 131 8.62 -4.64 -0.32
C ASP A 131 7.89 -5.02 0.99
N GLY A 132 6.57 -5.10 0.92
CA GLY A 132 5.71 -5.47 2.04
C GLY A 132 5.81 -6.94 2.46
N PHE A 133 6.29 -7.81 1.58
CA PHE A 133 6.39 -9.26 1.83
C PHE A 133 7.78 -9.68 2.32
N VAL A 134 8.83 -8.95 1.93
CA VAL A 134 10.21 -9.33 2.25
C VAL A 134 10.51 -9.21 3.74
N GLY A 135 10.69 -10.36 4.39
CA GLY A 135 11.04 -10.44 5.81
C GLY A 135 9.92 -10.02 6.77
N THR A 136 8.66 -10.12 6.32
CA THR A 136 7.48 -9.80 7.12
C THR A 136 6.55 -11.00 7.26
N ASN A 137 5.50 -10.86 8.04
CA ASN A 137 4.43 -11.83 8.18
C ASN A 137 3.21 -11.53 7.30
N LEU A 138 3.32 -10.63 6.31
CA LEU A 138 2.19 -10.19 5.48
C LEU A 138 1.52 -11.37 4.75
N ASP A 139 2.29 -12.21 4.05
CA ASP A 139 1.75 -13.36 3.33
C ASP A 139 1.03 -14.34 4.27
N HIS A 140 1.60 -14.56 5.46
CA HIS A 140 0.98 -15.41 6.47
C HIS A 140 -0.38 -14.86 6.92
N ILE A 141 -0.47 -13.57 7.21
CA ILE A 141 -1.72 -12.90 7.56
C ILE A 141 -2.75 -13.05 6.43
N LEU A 142 -2.37 -12.75 5.20
CA LEU A 142 -3.27 -12.82 4.04
C LEU A 142 -3.82 -14.24 3.85
N ARG A 143 -2.96 -15.25 3.86
CA ARG A 143 -3.38 -16.66 3.70
C ARG A 143 -4.27 -17.16 4.82
N THR A 144 -3.94 -16.85 6.07
CA THR A 144 -4.74 -17.29 7.23
C THR A 144 -6.11 -16.64 7.27
N GLN A 145 -6.28 -15.48 6.64
CA GLN A 145 -7.56 -14.79 6.49
C GLN A 145 -8.32 -15.19 5.21
N GLY A 146 -7.81 -16.14 4.42
CA GLY A 146 -8.43 -16.58 3.18
C GLY A 146 -8.41 -15.52 2.07
N ILE A 147 -7.47 -14.56 2.13
CA ILE A 147 -7.36 -13.50 1.13
C ILE A 147 -6.81 -14.07 -0.17
N GLN A 148 -7.46 -13.73 -1.27
CA GLN A 148 -7.05 -14.07 -2.64
C GLN A 148 -6.75 -12.82 -3.47
N SER A 149 -7.30 -11.66 -3.09
CA SER A 149 -7.15 -10.41 -3.80
C SER A 149 -6.71 -9.29 -2.85
N VAL A 150 -5.91 -8.36 -3.38
CA VAL A 150 -5.43 -7.21 -2.61
C VAL A 150 -5.65 -5.91 -3.39
N ILE A 151 -6.17 -4.89 -2.70
CA ILE A 151 -6.27 -3.52 -3.20
C ILE A 151 -5.10 -2.76 -2.58
N ILE A 152 -4.20 -2.22 -3.41
CA ILE A 152 -2.97 -1.57 -2.94
C ILE A 152 -3.00 -0.08 -3.20
N LEU A 153 -2.69 0.71 -2.17
CA LEU A 153 -2.55 2.16 -2.17
C LEU A 153 -1.39 2.59 -1.28
N GLY A 154 -0.92 3.83 -1.40
CA GLY A 154 0.10 4.39 -0.49
C GLY A 154 1.29 5.05 -1.16
N THR A 155 2.46 5.01 -0.50
CA THR A 155 3.69 5.73 -0.87
C THR A 155 4.94 4.86 -0.72
N VAL A 156 6.01 5.09 -1.46
CA VAL A 156 6.11 5.89 -2.68
C VAL A 156 5.86 4.98 -3.88
N THR A 157 5.23 5.53 -4.92
CA THR A 157 4.71 4.77 -6.06
C THR A 157 5.74 3.82 -6.67
N GLU A 158 6.94 4.31 -7.03
CA GLU A 158 8.02 3.55 -7.66
C GLU A 158 8.85 2.69 -6.70
N GLY A 159 8.64 2.86 -5.41
CA GLY A 159 9.39 2.16 -4.36
C GLY A 159 8.54 1.12 -3.65
N CYS A 160 8.06 1.48 -2.46
CA CYS A 160 7.36 0.52 -1.59
C CYS A 160 6.05 0.02 -2.22
N VAL A 161 5.30 0.87 -2.94
CA VAL A 161 4.06 0.45 -3.61
C VAL A 161 4.39 -0.53 -4.73
N GLU A 162 5.24 -0.15 -5.69
CA GLU A 162 5.56 -1.02 -6.83
C GLU A 162 6.19 -2.34 -6.40
N SER A 163 7.12 -2.32 -5.43
CA SER A 163 7.71 -3.54 -4.90
C SER A 163 6.65 -4.47 -4.32
N THR A 164 5.73 -3.93 -3.50
CA THR A 164 4.65 -4.70 -2.88
C THR A 164 3.65 -5.23 -3.92
N VAL A 165 3.30 -4.44 -4.94
CA VAL A 165 2.44 -4.86 -6.07
C VAL A 165 3.05 -6.05 -6.81
N ARG A 166 4.34 -5.97 -7.14
CA ARG A 166 5.04 -7.07 -7.82
C ARG A 166 5.08 -8.32 -6.97
N SER A 167 5.47 -8.21 -5.71
CA SER A 167 5.52 -9.35 -4.79
C SER A 167 4.14 -9.96 -4.55
N ALA A 168 3.09 -9.17 -4.37
CA ALA A 168 1.73 -9.68 -4.25
C ALA A 168 1.37 -10.59 -5.43
N SER A 169 1.67 -10.15 -6.67
CA SER A 169 1.39 -10.96 -7.85
C SER A 169 2.27 -12.22 -7.95
N TYR A 170 3.51 -12.18 -7.43
CA TYR A 170 4.40 -13.34 -7.38
C TYR A 170 4.02 -14.35 -6.28
N HIS A 171 3.25 -13.89 -5.29
CA HIS A 171 2.61 -14.74 -4.28
C HIS A 171 1.22 -15.23 -4.68
N ASP A 172 0.84 -15.08 -5.97
CA ASP A 172 -0.43 -15.53 -6.56
C ASP A 172 -1.67 -14.77 -6.05
N TYR A 173 -1.53 -13.54 -5.54
CA TYR A 173 -2.67 -12.68 -5.27
C TYR A 173 -3.13 -11.95 -6.53
N TYR A 174 -4.46 -11.82 -6.69
CA TYR A 174 -5.02 -10.82 -7.59
C TYR A 174 -4.70 -9.43 -7.03
N VAL A 175 -4.25 -8.54 -7.90
CA VAL A 175 -3.83 -7.19 -7.47
C VAL A 175 -4.68 -6.13 -8.16
N VAL A 176 -5.24 -5.21 -7.38
CA VAL A 176 -5.89 -3.99 -7.84
C VAL A 176 -5.11 -2.80 -7.31
N VAL A 177 -4.72 -1.86 -8.16
CA VAL A 177 -4.00 -0.64 -7.76
C VAL A 177 -4.92 0.57 -7.86
N LEU A 178 -4.88 1.46 -6.84
CA LEU A 178 -5.64 2.71 -6.86
C LEU A 178 -4.80 3.85 -7.45
N GLU A 179 -5.02 4.21 -8.71
CA GLU A 179 -4.17 5.19 -9.41
C GLU A 179 -4.20 6.59 -8.81
N ASP A 180 -5.31 7.00 -8.19
CA ASP A 180 -5.45 8.30 -7.54
C ASP A 180 -5.17 8.28 -6.03
N ALA A 181 -4.74 7.12 -5.50
CA ALA A 181 -4.31 6.92 -4.13
C ALA A 181 -2.93 6.24 -4.02
N VAL A 182 -2.07 6.43 -5.02
CA VAL A 182 -0.63 6.18 -4.93
C VAL A 182 0.11 7.48 -5.21
N ALA A 183 1.20 7.74 -4.51
CA ALA A 183 1.91 9.00 -4.62
C ALA A 183 3.43 8.88 -4.41
N THR A 184 4.16 9.80 -5.01
CA THR A 184 5.60 10.01 -4.81
C THR A 184 5.95 11.47 -5.06
N PRO A 185 7.00 12.01 -4.45
CA PRO A 185 7.49 13.36 -4.75
C PRO A 185 8.13 13.49 -6.15
N ASN A 186 8.36 12.39 -6.88
CA ASN A 186 8.97 12.39 -8.21
C ASN A 186 7.96 12.08 -9.32
N ALA A 187 7.59 13.10 -10.12
CA ALA A 187 6.60 12.96 -11.20
C ALA A 187 6.98 11.92 -12.24
N LEU A 188 8.24 11.91 -12.66
CA LEU A 188 8.70 11.04 -13.74
C LEU A 188 8.67 9.57 -13.32
N LEU A 189 9.11 9.28 -12.10
CA LEU A 189 9.07 7.93 -11.54
C LEU A 189 7.63 7.48 -11.30
N HIS A 190 6.76 8.40 -10.83
CA HIS A 190 5.33 8.12 -10.68
C HIS A 190 4.69 7.62 -11.98
N GLU A 191 4.84 8.40 -13.06
CA GLU A 191 4.28 8.03 -14.36
C GLU A 191 4.88 6.73 -14.90
N GLY A 192 6.18 6.50 -14.69
CA GLY A 192 6.82 5.23 -15.07
C GLY A 192 6.15 4.03 -14.41
N SER A 193 5.92 4.10 -13.10
CA SER A 193 5.23 3.04 -12.36
C SER A 193 3.76 2.90 -12.74
N LEU A 194 3.03 4.02 -12.93
CA LEU A 194 1.64 3.96 -13.39
C LEU A 194 1.52 3.28 -14.77
N ASN A 195 2.42 3.59 -15.69
CA ASN A 195 2.46 2.95 -17.01
C ASN A 195 2.73 1.45 -16.89
N PHE A 196 3.65 1.06 -15.99
CA PHE A 196 3.89 -0.36 -15.69
C PHE A 196 2.64 -1.04 -15.10
N PHE A 197 1.95 -0.41 -14.15
CA PHE A 197 0.73 -0.97 -13.56
C PHE A 197 -0.37 -1.13 -14.61
N ARG A 198 -0.64 -0.10 -15.43
CA ARG A 198 -1.65 -0.14 -16.51
C ARG A 198 -1.41 -1.27 -17.51
N ALA A 199 -0.15 -1.62 -17.74
CA ALA A 199 0.21 -2.69 -18.65
C ALA A 199 0.01 -4.10 -18.07
N ARG A 200 -0.12 -4.24 -16.73
CA ARG A 200 -0.04 -5.56 -16.08
C ARG A 200 -1.14 -5.87 -15.07
N TYR A 201 -1.76 -4.86 -14.48
CA TYR A 201 -2.71 -5.03 -13.37
C TYR A 201 -3.99 -4.25 -13.60
N PRO A 202 -5.12 -4.68 -13.03
CA PRO A 202 -6.28 -3.83 -12.85
C PRO A 202 -5.88 -2.57 -12.09
N ILE A 203 -6.07 -1.41 -12.71
CA ILE A 203 -5.83 -0.11 -12.10
C ILE A 203 -7.09 0.74 -12.21
N HIS A 204 -7.54 1.27 -11.09
CA HIS A 204 -8.81 1.99 -11.01
C HIS A 204 -8.71 3.16 -10.03
N ARG A 205 -9.68 4.08 -10.13
CA ARG A 205 -9.84 5.17 -9.18
C ARG A 205 -10.56 4.72 -7.92
N CYS A 206 -10.34 5.42 -6.81
CA CYS A 206 -10.94 5.11 -5.51
C CYS A 206 -12.45 5.00 -5.55
N ASP A 207 -13.14 5.94 -6.23
CA ASP A 207 -14.60 5.95 -6.33
C ASP A 207 -15.17 4.74 -7.08
N THR A 208 -14.51 4.35 -8.16
CA THR A 208 -14.87 3.15 -8.93
C THR A 208 -14.75 1.88 -8.08
N VAL A 209 -13.64 1.75 -7.33
CA VAL A 209 -13.42 0.58 -6.47
C VAL A 209 -14.39 0.55 -5.30
N LEU A 210 -14.69 1.69 -4.67
CA LEU A 210 -15.70 1.76 -3.60
C LEU A 210 -17.10 1.36 -4.07
N ALA A 211 -17.51 1.79 -5.26
CA ALA A 211 -18.78 1.39 -5.86
C ALA A 211 -18.84 -0.13 -6.14
N ALA A 212 -17.74 -0.69 -6.63
CA ALA A 212 -17.63 -2.13 -6.87
C ALA A 212 -17.67 -2.94 -5.55
N ILE A 213 -17.02 -2.49 -4.48
CA ILE A 213 -17.09 -3.11 -3.14
C ILE A 213 -18.57 -3.11 -2.64
N GLN A 214 -19.26 -1.99 -2.78
CA GLN A 214 -20.68 -1.92 -2.39
C GLN A 214 -21.54 -2.91 -3.16
N THR A 215 -21.33 -3.01 -4.48
CA THR A 215 -22.03 -3.96 -5.34
C THR A 215 -21.76 -5.41 -4.95
N ALA A 216 -20.48 -5.75 -4.72
CA ALA A 216 -20.07 -7.09 -4.30
C ALA A 216 -20.70 -7.47 -2.94
N LYS A 217 -20.70 -6.54 -1.99
CA LYS A 217 -21.31 -6.74 -0.68
C LYS A 217 -22.84 -6.98 -0.76
N GLN A 218 -23.53 -6.25 -1.63
CA GLN A 218 -24.98 -6.46 -1.85
C GLN A 218 -25.27 -7.84 -2.45
N LYS A 219 -24.46 -8.27 -3.43
CA LYS A 219 -24.59 -9.61 -4.04
C LYS A 219 -24.33 -10.75 -3.06
N ALA A 220 -23.51 -10.54 -2.04
CA ALA A 220 -23.21 -11.55 -1.02
C ALA A 220 -24.33 -11.71 0.02
N LEU A 221 -25.31 -10.80 0.07
CA LEU A 221 -26.46 -10.84 0.98
C LEU A 221 -27.71 -11.44 0.35
N THR A 222 -27.71 -11.64 -0.97
CA THR A 222 -28.79 -12.28 -1.75
C THR A 222 -28.46 -13.73 -2.06
#